data_13166c03528652ff75e36d89f3ec0cae
#
_entry.id   13166c03528652ff75e36d89f3ec0cae
#
_cell.length_a   1.000
_cell.length_b   1.000
_cell.length_c   1.000
_cell.angle_alpha   90.00
_cell.angle_beta   90.00
_cell.angle_gamma   90.00
#
_symmetry.space_group_name_H-M   'P 1'
#
loop_
_entity.id
_entity.type
_entity.pdbx_description
1 polymer ?
#
loop_
_entity_poly.entity_id
_entity_poly.type
_entity_poly.pdbx_seq_one_letter_code
_entity_poly.pdbx_strand_id
1 'polypeptide(L)'
;MATASGAGRVSEPPSTAFAATGLRPLAIGPADRPADPARGEHALLVAGIGDMVITDDPAAGLVAYGLGSCVALAAWDPATMTAGLAHFMLPSGTSGGGPVKFVDRGLPAFLAAFEARGGSIRRACFKVAGGAAMLAIHASSLGIGRRNAEAVTAAMAARGLTFVATDLGGTVGRTVQLDASDGRLHIRSVGRASVI
;
A
#
# COMPACT_ATOMS: atom_id res chain seq x y z
N MET A 1 63.24 9.86 31.80
CA MET A 1 62.43 8.89 32.54
C MET A 1 61.10 8.71 31.76
N ALA A 2 60.92 7.56 31.20
CA ALA A 2 59.83 7.20 30.31
C ALA A 2 58.65 6.65 31.13
N THR A 3 57.42 7.06 30.81
CA THR A 3 56.24 6.36 31.25
C THR A 3 55.40 5.98 30.03
N ALA A 4 55.31 4.68 29.80
CA ALA A 4 54.56 4.08 28.72
C ALA A 4 53.03 4.16 29.01
N SER A 5 52.26 4.61 28.05
CA SER A 5 50.82 4.56 28.02
C SER A 5 50.37 3.26 27.35
N GLY A 6 49.75 2.38 28.10
CA GLY A 6 49.12 1.17 27.63
C GLY A 6 47.72 1.45 27.08
N ALA A 7 47.54 1.30 25.77
CA ALA A 7 46.22 1.31 25.15
C ALA A 7 45.55 -0.07 25.30
N GLY A 8 44.49 -0.13 26.12
CA GLY A 8 43.65 -1.31 26.25
C GLY A 8 42.81 -1.52 24.98
N ARG A 9 42.98 -2.68 24.34
CA ARG A 9 42.07 -3.15 23.27
C ARG A 9 40.74 -3.54 23.89
N VAL A 10 39.70 -2.87 23.48
CA VAL A 10 38.33 -3.33 23.75
C VAL A 10 38.03 -4.41 22.72
N SER A 11 37.83 -5.64 23.21
CA SER A 11 37.41 -6.77 22.40
C SER A 11 35.91 -6.64 22.07
N GLU A 12 35.58 -6.57 20.75
CA GLU A 12 34.22 -6.72 20.27
C GLU A 12 33.66 -8.10 20.59
N PRO A 13 32.37 -8.21 21.03
CA PRO A 13 31.72 -9.50 21.18
C PRO A 13 31.42 -10.12 19.81
N PRO A 14 31.40 -11.45 19.68
CA PRO A 14 31.13 -12.14 18.43
C PRO A 14 29.70 -11.91 17.98
N SER A 15 29.56 -11.48 16.74
CA SER A 15 28.31 -11.40 16.00
C SER A 15 27.66 -12.79 15.92
N THR A 16 26.65 -13.06 16.75
CA THR A 16 25.79 -14.23 16.57
C THR A 16 24.93 -14.02 15.33
N ALA A 17 25.33 -14.68 14.25
CA ALA A 17 24.52 -14.82 13.05
C ALA A 17 23.21 -15.53 13.41
N PHE A 18 22.11 -14.79 13.41
CA PHE A 18 20.76 -15.37 13.34
C PHE A 18 20.61 -16.05 12.00
N ALA A 19 20.64 -17.39 12.02
CA ALA A 19 20.26 -18.19 10.86
C ALA A 19 18.81 -17.85 10.49
N ALA A 20 18.65 -17.13 9.38
CA ALA A 20 17.36 -16.82 8.80
C ALA A 20 16.69 -18.13 8.36
N THR A 21 15.67 -18.52 9.12
CA THR A 21 14.71 -19.54 8.71
C THR A 21 14.11 -19.10 7.39
N GLY A 22 14.32 -19.89 6.32
CA GLY A 22 14.04 -19.53 4.94
C GLY A 22 12.55 -19.40 4.61
N LEU A 23 11.92 -18.36 5.09
CA LEU A 23 10.70 -17.82 4.52
C LEU A 23 11.12 -16.89 3.36
N ARG A 24 11.20 -17.48 2.15
CA ARG A 24 11.29 -16.67 0.94
C ARG A 24 10.04 -15.77 0.91
N PRO A 25 10.20 -14.44 0.73
CA PRO A 25 9.05 -13.60 0.42
C PRO A 25 8.35 -14.22 -0.79
N LEU A 26 7.02 -14.38 -0.73
CA LEU A 26 6.20 -14.66 -1.89
C LEU A 26 6.31 -13.43 -2.82
N ALA A 27 7.41 -13.37 -3.55
CA ALA A 27 7.54 -12.47 -4.66
C ALA A 27 6.49 -12.92 -5.68
N ILE A 28 5.45 -12.10 -5.88
CA ILE A 28 4.61 -12.22 -7.06
C ILE A 28 5.52 -11.81 -8.21
N GLY A 29 6.21 -12.80 -8.78
CA GLY A 29 7.00 -12.60 -9.97
C GLY A 29 6.09 -12.24 -11.15
N PRO A 30 6.62 -11.65 -12.21
CA PRO A 30 5.88 -11.38 -13.44
C PRO A 30 5.26 -12.62 -14.08
N ALA A 31 5.64 -13.83 -13.65
CA ALA A 31 5.16 -15.12 -14.16
C ALA A 31 3.73 -15.50 -13.71
N ASP A 32 3.17 -14.87 -12.65
CA ASP A 32 1.82 -15.20 -12.15
C ASP A 32 0.70 -14.32 -12.72
N ARG A 33 1.02 -13.48 -13.66
CA ARG A 33 0.05 -12.73 -14.45
C ARG A 33 -0.47 -13.67 -15.54
N PRO A 34 -1.80 -13.83 -15.74
CA PRO A 34 -2.27 -14.43 -16.97
C PRO A 34 -1.75 -13.54 -18.10
N ALA A 35 -0.81 -14.07 -18.90
CA ALA A 35 -0.20 -13.37 -20.01
C ALA A 35 -1.31 -13.04 -21.01
N ASP A 36 -1.64 -11.77 -21.13
CA ASP A 36 -2.25 -11.25 -22.34
C ASP A 36 -1.09 -11.00 -23.33
N PRO A 37 -0.93 -11.83 -24.37
CA PRO A 37 0.20 -11.75 -25.28
C PRO A 37 0.23 -10.45 -26.12
N ALA A 38 -0.80 -9.61 -26.02
CA ALA A 38 -0.91 -8.33 -26.71
C ALA A 38 -0.39 -7.14 -25.91
N ARG A 39 -0.03 -7.30 -24.63
CA ARG A 39 0.47 -6.21 -23.78
C ARG A 39 1.99 -6.28 -23.70
N GLY A 40 2.69 -5.33 -24.33
CA GLY A 40 4.13 -5.08 -24.12
C GLY A 40 4.50 -4.93 -22.64
N GLU A 41 5.79 -4.83 -22.31
CA GLU A 41 6.27 -4.61 -20.93
C GLU A 41 5.60 -3.38 -20.31
N HIS A 42 4.57 -3.60 -19.48
CA HIS A 42 3.84 -2.53 -18.80
C HIS A 42 4.59 -2.10 -17.56
N ALA A 43 4.74 -0.78 -17.39
CA ALA A 43 5.32 -0.22 -16.17
C ALA A 43 4.49 -0.62 -14.95
N LEU A 44 5.11 -1.28 -13.97
CA LEU A 44 4.49 -1.59 -12.69
C LEU A 44 4.93 -0.54 -11.68
N LEU A 45 4.03 0.35 -11.30
CA LEU A 45 4.25 1.41 -10.33
C LEU A 45 3.91 0.92 -8.92
N VAL A 46 4.86 1.00 -7.98
CA VAL A 46 4.69 0.47 -6.62
C VAL A 46 4.35 1.59 -5.65
N ALA A 47 3.17 1.50 -5.03
CA ALA A 47 2.80 2.31 -3.87
C ALA A 47 3.34 1.63 -2.59
N GLY A 48 4.48 2.09 -2.09
CA GLY A 48 5.06 1.65 -0.83
C GLY A 48 4.21 2.05 0.39
N ILE A 49 4.54 1.54 1.57
CA ILE A 49 3.80 1.88 2.81
C ILE A 49 3.91 3.40 3.09
N GLY A 50 2.78 4.07 3.20
CA GLY A 50 2.71 5.52 3.40
C GLY A 50 3.00 6.33 2.13
N ASP A 51 2.94 5.69 0.97
CA ASP A 51 3.20 6.32 -0.32
C ASP A 51 2.01 6.20 -1.28
N MET A 52 2.07 6.94 -2.38
CA MET A 52 1.07 6.91 -3.45
C MET A 52 1.74 6.96 -4.82
N VAL A 53 1.09 6.36 -5.79
CA VAL A 53 1.47 6.46 -7.21
C VAL A 53 0.25 6.88 -8.03
N ILE A 54 0.47 7.75 -9.01
CA ILE A 54 -0.57 8.24 -9.91
C ILE A 54 -0.01 8.27 -11.33
N THR A 55 -0.80 7.85 -12.29
CA THR A 55 -0.42 7.83 -13.71
C THR A 55 -1.63 8.17 -14.59
N ASP A 56 -1.36 8.68 -15.77
CA ASP A 56 -2.28 8.84 -16.90
C ASP A 56 -1.90 7.89 -18.06
N ASP A 57 -0.93 6.99 -17.84
CA ASP A 57 -0.59 5.94 -18.79
C ASP A 57 -1.54 4.75 -18.63
N PRO A 58 -2.44 4.49 -19.62
CA PRO A 58 -3.37 3.37 -19.55
C PRO A 58 -2.69 2.00 -19.60
N ALA A 59 -1.41 1.94 -20.02
CA ALA A 59 -0.65 0.69 -20.04
C ALA A 59 -0.09 0.33 -18.66
N ALA A 60 -0.09 1.24 -17.69
CA ALA A 60 0.51 1.00 -16.39
C ALA A 60 -0.36 0.11 -15.48
N GLY A 61 0.31 -0.64 -14.61
CA GLY A 61 -0.28 -1.28 -13.43
C GLY A 61 0.22 -0.60 -12.16
N LEU A 62 -0.66 -0.32 -11.19
CA LEU A 62 -0.30 0.25 -9.91
C LEU A 62 -0.48 -0.81 -8.82
N VAL A 63 0.53 -1.05 -7.99
CA VAL A 63 0.52 -2.15 -7.02
C VAL A 63 0.86 -1.68 -5.61
N ALA A 64 0.15 -2.23 -4.62
CA ALA A 64 0.50 -2.14 -3.20
C ALA A 64 0.60 -3.55 -2.62
N TYR A 65 1.79 -3.87 -2.11
CA TYR A 65 2.10 -5.18 -1.54
C TYR A 65 1.86 -5.23 -0.04
N GLY A 66 1.51 -6.41 0.46
CA GLY A 66 1.56 -6.71 1.88
C GLY A 66 0.58 -5.92 2.76
N LEU A 67 -0.61 -5.59 2.23
CA LEU A 67 -1.68 -4.95 2.98
C LEU A 67 -2.18 -5.88 4.10
N GLY A 68 -1.58 -5.79 5.27
CA GLY A 68 -2.12 -6.39 6.49
C GLY A 68 -3.16 -5.46 7.10
N SER A 69 -2.79 -4.76 8.17
CA SER A 69 -3.64 -3.72 8.78
C SER A 69 -3.72 -2.43 7.95
N CYS A 70 -2.84 -2.22 6.98
CA CYS A 70 -2.87 -1.09 6.06
C CYS A 70 -4.10 -1.15 5.13
N VAL A 71 -4.43 0.00 4.54
CA VAL A 71 -5.52 0.13 3.56
C VAL A 71 -4.99 0.78 2.29
N ALA A 72 -5.32 0.19 1.14
CA ALA A 72 -5.08 0.80 -0.16
C ALA A 72 -6.38 1.43 -0.68
N LEU A 73 -6.29 2.69 -1.14
CA LEU A 73 -7.33 3.40 -1.86
C LEU A 73 -6.93 3.53 -3.32
N ALA A 74 -7.75 2.99 -4.20
CA ALA A 74 -7.64 3.13 -5.64
C ALA A 74 -8.64 4.17 -6.15
N ALA A 75 -8.19 5.00 -7.11
CA ALA A 75 -9.00 5.94 -7.87
C ALA A 75 -8.75 5.74 -9.36
N TRP A 76 -9.80 5.75 -10.17
CA TRP A 76 -9.67 5.65 -11.62
C TRP A 76 -10.73 6.52 -12.31
N ASP A 77 -10.29 7.40 -13.20
CA ASP A 77 -11.16 8.26 -14.02
C ASP A 77 -11.23 7.71 -15.45
N PRO A 78 -12.38 7.17 -15.88
CA PRO A 78 -12.52 6.56 -17.21
C PRO A 78 -12.39 7.56 -18.37
N ALA A 79 -12.60 8.85 -18.13
CA ALA A 79 -12.55 9.86 -19.20
C ALA A 79 -11.12 10.28 -19.54
N THR A 80 -10.22 10.28 -18.56
CA THR A 80 -8.82 10.67 -18.73
C THR A 80 -7.84 9.52 -18.59
N MET A 81 -8.32 8.32 -18.25
CA MET A 81 -7.53 7.13 -17.95
C MET A 81 -6.54 7.36 -16.79
N THR A 82 -6.77 8.40 -15.99
CA THR A 82 -5.96 8.68 -14.81
C THR A 82 -6.26 7.65 -13.75
N ALA A 83 -5.21 6.97 -13.28
CA ALA A 83 -5.25 5.97 -12.22
C ALA A 83 -4.37 6.40 -11.04
N GLY A 84 -4.83 6.15 -9.82
CA GLY A 84 -4.08 6.42 -8.59
C GLY A 84 -4.25 5.31 -7.58
N LEU A 85 -3.18 5.03 -6.82
CA LEU A 85 -3.18 4.06 -5.72
C LEU A 85 -2.42 4.65 -4.53
N ALA A 86 -3.08 4.76 -3.38
CA ALA A 86 -2.49 5.21 -2.12
C ALA A 86 -2.47 4.07 -1.09
N HIS A 87 -1.38 3.97 -0.30
CA HIS A 87 -1.16 2.93 0.70
C HIS A 87 -1.10 3.54 2.11
N PHE A 88 -2.24 3.66 2.77
CA PHE A 88 -2.37 4.21 4.13
C PHE A 88 -1.94 3.21 5.20
N MET A 89 -1.15 3.67 6.16
CA MET A 89 -0.64 2.84 7.26
C MET A 89 -1.43 3.04 8.56
N LEU A 90 -1.86 4.27 8.85
CA LEU A 90 -2.48 4.66 10.12
C LEU A 90 -3.68 5.58 9.91
N PRO A 91 -4.67 5.60 10.83
CA PRO A 91 -5.87 6.42 10.66
C PRO A 91 -5.58 7.92 10.76
N SER A 92 -4.72 8.32 11.69
CA SER A 92 -4.39 9.74 11.93
C SER A 92 -3.01 9.87 12.58
N GLY A 93 -2.41 11.05 12.46
CA GLY A 93 -1.13 11.37 13.10
C GLY A 93 -0.44 12.62 12.57
N THR A 94 0.60 13.05 13.30
CA THR A 94 1.26 14.33 13.06
C THR A 94 2.71 14.25 12.62
N SER A 95 3.40 13.12 12.81
CA SER A 95 4.85 13.05 12.67
C SER A 95 5.34 11.91 11.77
N GLY A 96 6.28 12.26 10.88
CA GLY A 96 7.14 11.36 10.12
C GLY A 96 6.43 10.43 9.12
N GLY A 97 7.14 10.01 8.13
CA GLY A 97 6.69 9.06 7.10
C GLY A 97 6.30 9.71 5.78
N GLY A 98 5.86 8.90 4.84
CA GLY A 98 5.48 9.31 3.49
C GLY A 98 4.22 10.20 3.44
N PRO A 99 3.92 10.76 2.26
CA PRO A 99 2.86 11.77 2.07
C PRO A 99 1.46 11.27 2.44
N VAL A 100 1.22 9.97 2.35
CA VAL A 100 -0.08 9.35 2.66
C VAL A 100 -0.01 8.32 3.79
N LYS A 101 0.98 8.41 4.68
CA LYS A 101 1.09 7.52 5.84
C LYS A 101 -0.18 7.48 6.70
N PHE A 102 -0.81 8.62 6.90
CA PHE A 102 -2.01 8.80 7.70
C PHE A 102 -3.21 9.15 6.82
N VAL A 103 -4.36 8.54 7.08
CA VAL A 103 -5.58 8.77 6.28
C VAL A 103 -6.03 10.23 6.34
N ASP A 104 -6.03 10.86 7.53
CA ASP A 104 -6.51 12.22 7.74
C ASP A 104 -5.79 13.28 6.88
N ARG A 105 -4.50 13.11 6.65
CA ARG A 105 -3.67 14.00 5.83
C ARG A 105 -3.46 13.47 4.42
N GLY A 106 -3.33 12.19 4.30
CA GLY A 106 -2.98 11.53 3.05
C GLY A 106 -4.13 11.49 2.06
N LEU A 107 -5.38 11.36 2.53
CA LEU A 107 -6.52 11.37 1.62
C LEU A 107 -6.65 12.71 0.88
N PRO A 108 -6.63 13.89 1.53
CA PRO A 108 -6.62 15.16 0.81
C PRO A 108 -5.44 15.30 -0.15
N ALA A 109 -4.23 14.88 0.26
CA ALA A 109 -3.05 14.94 -0.58
C ALA A 109 -3.18 14.04 -1.82
N PHE A 110 -3.69 12.82 -1.65
CA PHE A 110 -3.94 11.88 -2.74
C PHE A 110 -4.95 12.42 -3.75
N LEU A 111 -6.09 12.95 -3.27
CA LEU A 111 -7.12 13.52 -4.14
C LEU A 111 -6.59 14.73 -4.92
N ALA A 112 -5.84 15.63 -4.27
CA ALA A 112 -5.23 16.78 -4.94
C ALA A 112 -4.20 16.34 -6.00
N ALA A 113 -3.36 15.34 -5.70
CA ALA A 113 -2.39 14.82 -6.66
C ALA A 113 -3.08 14.10 -7.84
N PHE A 114 -4.19 13.41 -7.60
CA PHE A 114 -5.01 12.78 -8.64
C PHE A 114 -5.60 13.81 -9.60
N GLU A 115 -6.15 14.92 -9.09
CA GLU A 115 -6.66 16.02 -9.92
C GLU A 115 -5.53 16.76 -10.65
N ALA A 116 -4.39 16.97 -9.99
CA ALA A 116 -3.22 17.59 -10.64
C ALA A 116 -2.68 16.78 -11.82
N ARG A 117 -2.91 15.43 -11.82
CA ARG A 117 -2.56 14.54 -12.94
C ARG A 117 -3.63 14.50 -14.05
N GLY A 118 -4.74 15.20 -13.91
CA GLY A 118 -5.80 15.26 -14.91
C GLY A 118 -7.05 14.43 -14.60
N GLY A 119 -7.04 13.69 -13.50
CA GLY A 119 -8.23 12.97 -13.01
C GLY A 119 -9.29 13.92 -12.45
N SER A 120 -10.54 13.49 -12.44
CA SER A 120 -11.63 14.23 -11.80
C SER A 120 -12.24 13.42 -10.67
N ILE A 121 -12.18 13.95 -9.46
CA ILE A 121 -12.79 13.32 -8.26
C ILE A 121 -14.29 13.05 -8.48
N ARG A 122 -14.98 13.89 -9.24
CA ARG A 122 -16.42 13.73 -9.51
C ARG A 122 -16.75 12.56 -10.44
N ARG A 123 -15.83 12.16 -11.30
CA ARG A 123 -16.00 11.04 -12.24
C ARG A 123 -15.30 9.77 -11.79
N ALA A 124 -14.37 9.92 -10.83
CA ALA A 124 -13.53 8.81 -10.43
C ALA A 124 -14.31 7.67 -9.77
N CYS A 125 -13.99 6.47 -10.17
CA CYS A 125 -14.39 5.23 -9.51
C CYS A 125 -13.41 4.96 -8.38
N PHE A 126 -13.87 5.05 -7.14
CA PHE A 126 -13.05 4.76 -5.95
C PHE A 126 -13.27 3.33 -5.49
N LYS A 127 -12.19 2.61 -5.20
CA LYS A 127 -12.19 1.25 -4.63
C LYS A 127 -11.24 1.20 -3.45
N VAL A 128 -11.55 0.37 -2.46
CA VAL A 128 -10.75 0.26 -1.25
C VAL A 128 -10.56 -1.19 -0.84
N ALA A 129 -9.34 -1.54 -0.41
CA ALA A 129 -9.03 -2.88 0.08
C ALA A 129 -8.00 -2.84 1.21
N GLY A 130 -8.03 -3.83 2.12
CA GLY A 130 -7.09 -3.94 3.23
C GLY A 130 -7.75 -3.93 4.60
N GLY A 131 -7.06 -3.39 5.60
CA GLY A 131 -7.60 -3.27 6.96
C GLY A 131 -7.80 -4.59 7.69
N ALA A 132 -7.01 -5.62 7.37
CA ALA A 132 -7.11 -6.92 8.02
C ALA A 132 -6.75 -6.85 9.51
N ALA A 133 -7.48 -7.64 10.32
CA ALA A 133 -7.14 -7.89 11.71
C ALA A 133 -6.04 -8.95 11.77
N MET A 134 -4.78 -8.54 11.53
CA MET A 134 -3.64 -9.42 11.67
C MET A 134 -3.48 -9.85 13.13
N LEU A 135 -3.04 -11.08 13.38
CA LEU A 135 -2.70 -11.54 14.74
C LEU A 135 -1.73 -10.53 15.37
N ALA A 136 -2.21 -9.83 16.38
CA ALA A 136 -1.42 -8.80 17.04
C ALA A 136 -0.38 -9.46 17.95
N ILE A 137 0.90 -9.27 17.65
CA ILE A 137 2.01 -9.67 18.51
C ILE A 137 2.06 -8.75 19.76
N HIS A 138 1.50 -7.55 19.67
CA HIS A 138 1.41 -6.59 20.78
C HIS A 138 0.00 -6.02 20.93
N ALA A 139 -0.43 -5.77 22.17
CA ALA A 139 -1.74 -5.20 22.49
C ALA A 139 -2.01 -3.85 21.78
N SER A 140 -0.97 -3.05 21.52
CA SER A 140 -1.05 -1.79 20.79
C SER A 140 -1.43 -1.94 19.30
N SER A 141 -1.25 -3.14 18.71
CA SER A 141 -1.60 -3.44 17.31
C SER A 141 -3.05 -3.89 17.15
N LEU A 142 -3.76 -4.15 18.27
CA LEU A 142 -5.15 -4.60 18.24
C LEU A 142 -6.04 -3.55 17.57
N GLY A 143 -6.74 -3.98 16.53
CA GLY A 143 -7.74 -3.16 15.84
C GLY A 143 -7.21 -2.06 14.93
N ILE A 144 -5.89 -1.98 14.62
CA ILE A 144 -5.36 -0.98 13.67
C ILE A 144 -6.02 -1.14 12.30
N GLY A 145 -6.15 -2.36 11.79
CA GLY A 145 -6.79 -2.61 10.49
C GLY A 145 -8.22 -2.09 10.45
N ARG A 146 -9.02 -2.38 11.49
CA ARG A 146 -10.37 -1.87 11.60
C ARG A 146 -10.40 -0.33 11.66
N ARG A 147 -9.55 0.29 12.48
CA ARG A 147 -9.45 1.75 12.58
C ARG A 147 -9.03 2.41 11.27
N ASN A 148 -8.14 1.80 10.50
CA ASN A 148 -7.77 2.28 9.17
C ASN A 148 -8.95 2.22 8.18
N ALA A 149 -9.68 1.10 8.18
CA ALA A 149 -10.88 0.93 7.34
C ALA A 149 -11.98 1.95 7.71
N GLU A 150 -12.25 2.12 9.01
CA GLU A 150 -13.19 3.12 9.51
C GLU A 150 -12.75 4.56 9.14
N ALA A 151 -11.48 4.89 9.31
CA ALA A 151 -10.95 6.22 9.02
C ALA A 151 -11.08 6.58 7.54
N VAL A 152 -10.70 5.67 6.61
CA VAL A 152 -10.80 5.95 5.19
C VAL A 152 -12.27 6.07 4.76
N THR A 153 -13.15 5.23 5.30
CA THR A 153 -14.58 5.28 5.01
C THR A 153 -15.20 6.60 5.49
N ALA A 154 -14.92 6.99 6.73
CA ALA A 154 -15.42 8.25 7.30
C ALA A 154 -14.88 9.47 6.55
N ALA A 155 -13.58 9.46 6.19
CA ALA A 155 -12.95 10.58 5.49
C ALA A 155 -13.46 10.75 4.04
N MET A 156 -13.81 9.67 3.36
CA MET A 156 -14.48 9.70 2.05
C MET A 156 -15.92 10.20 2.19
N ALA A 157 -16.70 9.66 3.13
CA ALA A 157 -18.07 10.06 3.36
C ALA A 157 -18.19 11.55 3.74
N ALA A 158 -17.27 12.08 4.57
CA ALA A 158 -17.23 13.50 4.93
C ALA A 158 -17.01 14.43 3.72
N ARG A 159 -16.57 13.89 2.58
CA ARG A 159 -16.39 14.60 1.30
C ARG A 159 -17.50 14.31 0.29
N GLY A 160 -18.51 13.57 0.68
CA GLY A 160 -19.58 13.11 -0.22
C GLY A 160 -19.12 12.11 -1.26
N LEU A 161 -17.97 11.43 -1.03
CA LEU A 161 -17.40 10.42 -1.92
C LEU A 161 -17.80 9.02 -1.46
N THR A 162 -18.06 8.13 -2.41
CA THR A 162 -18.47 6.75 -2.17
C THR A 162 -17.54 5.78 -2.88
N PHE A 163 -17.44 4.56 -2.36
CA PHE A 163 -16.75 3.47 -3.04
C PHE A 163 -17.70 2.73 -3.98
N VAL A 164 -17.23 2.42 -5.20
CA VAL A 164 -17.96 1.53 -6.11
C VAL A 164 -17.75 0.06 -5.75
N ALA A 165 -16.63 -0.26 -5.06
CA ALA A 165 -16.36 -1.60 -4.54
C ALA A 165 -15.42 -1.56 -3.34
N THR A 166 -15.53 -2.56 -2.44
CA THR A 166 -14.74 -2.66 -1.21
C THR A 166 -14.33 -4.10 -0.92
N ASP A 167 -13.10 -4.29 -0.41
CA ASP A 167 -12.61 -5.54 0.17
C ASP A 167 -11.86 -5.21 1.48
N LEU A 168 -12.61 -4.91 2.53
CA LEU A 168 -12.07 -4.47 3.82
C LEU A 168 -12.19 -5.54 4.91
N GLY A 169 -11.26 -5.51 5.86
CA GLY A 169 -11.26 -6.39 7.02
C GLY A 169 -10.67 -7.77 6.73
N GLY A 170 -11.24 -8.81 7.37
CA GLY A 170 -10.68 -10.16 7.35
C GLY A 170 -9.45 -10.30 8.26
N THR A 171 -8.75 -11.42 8.15
CA THR A 171 -7.59 -11.77 8.99
C THR A 171 -6.32 -12.05 8.19
N VAL A 172 -6.38 -11.97 6.87
CA VAL A 172 -5.26 -12.31 5.96
C VAL A 172 -4.81 -11.07 5.21
N GLY A 173 -3.50 -10.88 5.13
CA GLY A 173 -2.89 -9.86 4.32
C GLY A 173 -3.13 -10.10 2.83
N ARG A 174 -3.09 -9.02 2.04
CA ARG A 174 -3.35 -9.07 0.60
C ARG A 174 -2.42 -8.15 -0.19
N THR A 175 -2.29 -8.42 -1.46
CA THR A 175 -1.69 -7.53 -2.45
C THR A 175 -2.80 -7.05 -3.36
N VAL A 176 -2.78 -5.77 -3.72
CA VAL A 176 -3.70 -5.19 -4.68
C VAL A 176 -2.96 -4.63 -5.87
N GLN A 177 -3.56 -4.76 -7.06
CA GLN A 177 -3.05 -4.16 -8.30
C GLN A 177 -4.21 -3.52 -9.05
N LEU A 178 -4.11 -2.21 -9.27
CA LEU A 178 -5.02 -1.44 -10.11
C LEU A 178 -4.51 -1.47 -11.56
N ASP A 179 -5.37 -1.83 -12.50
CA ASP A 179 -5.11 -1.72 -13.93
C ASP A 179 -5.57 -0.33 -14.41
N ALA A 180 -4.66 0.47 -14.94
CA ALA A 180 -4.98 1.81 -15.39
C ALA A 180 -5.84 1.82 -16.68
N SER A 181 -5.86 0.72 -17.46
CA SER A 181 -6.61 0.63 -18.70
C SER A 181 -8.12 0.51 -18.50
N ASP A 182 -8.57 -0.08 -17.37
CA ASP A 182 -9.99 -0.37 -17.15
C ASP A 182 -10.47 -0.14 -15.72
N GLY A 183 -9.55 0.26 -14.82
CA GLY A 183 -9.84 0.55 -13.42
C GLY A 183 -10.15 -0.69 -12.58
N ARG A 184 -9.91 -1.91 -13.06
CA ARG A 184 -10.07 -3.13 -12.27
C ARG A 184 -9.03 -3.19 -11.16
N LEU A 185 -9.48 -3.50 -9.95
CA LEU A 185 -8.60 -3.73 -8.81
C LEU A 185 -8.52 -5.24 -8.55
N HIS A 186 -7.39 -5.82 -8.91
CA HIS A 186 -7.07 -7.22 -8.63
C HIS A 186 -6.58 -7.35 -7.20
N ILE A 187 -7.14 -8.30 -6.46
CA ILE A 187 -6.81 -8.56 -5.06
C ILE A 187 -6.34 -10.00 -4.94
N ARG A 188 -5.16 -10.20 -4.34
CA ARG A 188 -4.60 -11.52 -4.08
C ARG A 188 -4.25 -11.66 -2.60
N SER A 189 -4.66 -12.78 -2.01
CA SER A 189 -4.30 -13.22 -0.66
C SER A 189 -4.02 -14.72 -0.67
N VAL A 190 -3.58 -15.28 0.45
CA VAL A 190 -3.36 -16.73 0.54
C VAL A 190 -4.65 -17.48 0.21
N GLY A 191 -4.60 -18.31 -0.82
CA GLY A 191 -5.73 -19.15 -1.26
C GLY A 191 -6.90 -18.43 -1.93
N ARG A 192 -6.79 -17.10 -2.17
CA ARG A 192 -7.88 -16.32 -2.80
C ARG A 192 -7.34 -15.29 -3.78
N ALA A 193 -7.98 -15.22 -4.95
CA ALA A 193 -7.85 -14.12 -5.89
C ALA A 193 -9.25 -13.59 -6.24
N SER A 194 -9.42 -12.28 -6.35
CA SER A 194 -10.67 -11.63 -6.75
C SER A 194 -10.36 -10.34 -7.51
N VAL A 195 -11.36 -9.86 -8.23
CA VAL A 195 -11.32 -8.58 -8.94
C VAL A 195 -12.56 -7.80 -8.54
N ILE A 196 -12.37 -6.54 -8.21
CA ILE A 196 -13.45 -5.61 -7.89
C ILE A 196 -13.37 -4.36 -8.75
#